data_20bdf4e01b7598daba233fd3d403578b
#
_entry.id   20bdf4e01b7598daba233fd3d403578b
#
_cell.length_a   1.000
_cell.length_b   1.000
_cell.length_c   1.000
_cell.angle_alpha   90.00
_cell.angle_beta   90.00
_cell.angle_gamma   90.00
#
_symmetry.space_group_name_H-M   'P 1'
#
loop_
_entity.id
_entity.type
_entity.pdbx_description
1 polymer ?
#
loop_
_entity_poly.entity_id
_entity_poly.type
_entity_poly.pdbx_seq_one_letter_code
_entity_poly.pdbx_strand_id
1 'polypeptide(L)'
;MREFSEAELRAIQKSLFRRFRKRAEIADIGFGPGVRANRQDPQRPASVCFYVRKKRTPRDREKHIPPTVKFRLKRRGKMRQFELPTDVIEVKKLVLSGVPMSFSGGGSVTGGVLVVWKEPSQTYLTWGLITVRHAFPASLSLPQSRANIRIAGAGSSRLSGTLLAVSSSARLDASLIRVKRFDLVAANIMDPTQGTNGLAVRTVDQLRDDEEASGLTRPRNTDRQFTVRTFIPVCHLFEQQIGVIDSVVHAHYAANQTFSSGTSGSLWRIANISGAIQFGGMSPAFREGFGQSLELVMAWAKETVDDLFGIEPDSFRYVARI
;
A
#
# COMPACT_ATOMS: atom_id res chain seq x y z
N MET A 1 12.52 -10.06 10.40
CA MET A 1 13.19 -8.75 10.11
C MET A 1 13.18 -7.78 11.29
N ARG A 2 12.68 -8.18 12.46
CA ARG A 2 12.56 -7.34 13.68
C ARG A 2 13.86 -6.71 14.16
N GLU A 3 14.99 -7.31 13.84
CA GLU A 3 16.33 -6.83 14.26
C GLU A 3 16.83 -5.58 13.50
N PHE A 4 16.18 -5.20 12.40
CA PHE A 4 16.56 -4.03 11.60
C PHE A 4 15.47 -2.95 11.66
N SER A 5 15.86 -1.70 11.87
CA SER A 5 14.95 -0.57 11.74
C SER A 5 14.61 -0.31 10.25
N GLU A 6 13.55 0.44 9.97
CA GLU A 6 13.20 0.82 8.59
C GLU A 6 14.35 1.58 7.91
N ALA A 7 15.01 2.49 8.65
CA ALA A 7 16.15 3.25 8.14
C ALA A 7 17.33 2.32 7.77
N GLU A 8 17.57 1.26 8.57
CA GLU A 8 18.58 0.26 8.26
C GLU A 8 18.19 -0.56 7.02
N LEU A 9 16.92 -0.97 6.90
CA LEU A 9 16.44 -1.69 5.71
C LEU A 9 16.55 -0.84 4.45
N ARG A 10 16.23 0.45 4.50
CA ARG A 10 16.44 1.40 3.39
C ARG A 10 17.93 1.50 3.02
N ALA A 11 18.81 1.58 4.00
CA ALA A 11 20.25 1.63 3.76
C ALA A 11 20.78 0.33 3.14
N ILE A 12 20.33 -0.84 3.62
CA ILE A 12 20.66 -2.15 3.06
C ILE A 12 20.15 -2.25 1.62
N GLN A 13 18.88 -1.94 1.37
CA GLN A 13 18.28 -1.94 0.04
C GLN A 13 19.10 -1.11 -0.94
N LYS A 14 19.42 0.14 -0.59
CA LYS A 14 20.23 1.06 -1.41
C LYS A 14 21.62 0.49 -1.70
N SER A 15 22.28 -0.10 -0.70
CA SER A 15 23.61 -0.71 -0.83
C SER A 15 23.59 -1.91 -1.76
N LEU A 16 22.64 -2.83 -1.55
CA LEU A 16 22.49 -4.03 -2.37
C LEU A 16 22.07 -3.69 -3.81
N PHE A 17 21.18 -2.71 -3.98
CA PHE A 17 20.74 -2.25 -5.30
C PHE A 17 21.95 -1.72 -6.11
N ARG A 18 22.80 -0.90 -5.51
CA ARG A 18 24.05 -0.42 -6.14
C ARG A 18 24.99 -1.57 -6.52
N ARG A 19 25.17 -2.54 -5.62
CA ARG A 19 26.08 -3.67 -5.80
C ARG A 19 25.64 -4.61 -6.91
N PHE A 20 24.34 -4.89 -7.02
CA PHE A 20 23.79 -5.88 -7.94
C PHE A 20 23.21 -5.29 -9.22
N ARG A 21 23.06 -3.96 -9.31
CA ARG A 21 22.46 -3.25 -10.46
C ARG A 21 23.04 -3.65 -11.82
N LYS A 22 24.33 -3.96 -11.85
CA LYS A 22 25.02 -4.37 -13.10
C LYS A 22 24.95 -5.88 -13.39
N ARG A 23 24.58 -6.69 -12.40
CA ARG A 23 24.68 -8.16 -12.51
C ARG A 23 23.37 -8.84 -12.91
N ALA A 24 22.27 -8.33 -12.45
CA ALA A 24 20.96 -8.88 -12.73
C ALA A 24 20.02 -7.78 -13.15
N GLU A 25 19.00 -8.11 -13.91
CA GLU A 25 17.91 -7.21 -14.25
C GLU A 25 17.03 -7.03 -13.00
N ILE A 26 17.62 -6.46 -11.93
CA ILE A 26 16.94 -6.25 -10.66
C ILE A 26 15.97 -5.10 -10.83
N ALA A 27 14.70 -5.38 -10.59
CA ALA A 27 13.64 -4.42 -10.59
C ALA A 27 13.47 -3.78 -9.21
N ASP A 28 13.63 -4.57 -8.12
CA ASP A 28 13.56 -4.07 -6.74
C ASP A 28 14.18 -5.05 -5.74
N ILE A 29 14.25 -4.64 -4.47
CA ILE A 29 14.72 -5.45 -3.33
C ILE A 29 13.77 -5.24 -2.15
N GLY A 30 13.25 -6.33 -1.62
CA GLY A 30 12.44 -6.36 -0.41
C GLY A 30 13.05 -7.27 0.66
N PHE A 31 12.37 -7.34 1.79
CA PHE A 31 12.79 -8.11 2.95
C PHE A 31 11.60 -8.90 3.49
N GLY A 32 11.78 -10.15 3.82
CA GLY A 32 10.68 -10.98 4.30
C GLY A 32 11.13 -12.32 4.87
N PRO A 33 10.17 -13.15 5.30
CA PRO A 33 10.45 -14.52 5.68
C PRO A 33 10.98 -15.30 4.49
N GLY A 34 11.84 -16.25 4.75
CA GLY A 34 12.32 -17.16 3.72
C GLY A 34 11.14 -17.94 3.13
N VAL A 35 11.04 -17.96 1.81
CA VAL A 35 10.00 -18.71 1.08
C VAL A 35 10.64 -19.92 0.40
N ARG A 36 10.11 -21.11 0.67
CA ARG A 36 10.52 -22.36 -0.02
C ARG A 36 9.32 -22.90 -0.80
N ALA A 37 9.51 -23.14 -2.09
CA ALA A 37 8.46 -23.71 -2.97
C ALA A 37 7.11 -22.95 -2.89
N ASN A 38 7.17 -21.62 -2.87
CA ASN A 38 6.01 -20.71 -2.73
C ASN A 38 5.25 -20.82 -1.39
N ARG A 39 5.84 -21.41 -0.36
CA ARG A 39 5.32 -21.42 1.01
C ARG A 39 6.29 -20.72 1.94
N GLN A 40 5.76 -19.98 2.91
CA GLN A 40 6.58 -19.48 4.00
C GLN A 40 7.12 -20.67 4.78
N ASP A 41 8.41 -20.62 5.08
CA ASP A 41 9.06 -21.58 5.95
C ASP A 41 9.36 -20.89 7.28
N PRO A 42 8.58 -21.14 8.35
CA PRO A 42 8.76 -20.46 9.64
C PRO A 42 10.11 -20.79 10.28
N GLN A 43 10.80 -21.83 9.83
CA GLN A 43 12.14 -22.19 10.31
C GLN A 43 13.24 -21.44 9.54
N ARG A 44 12.92 -20.77 8.44
CA ARG A 44 13.90 -19.98 7.68
C ARG A 44 14.08 -18.59 8.30
N PRO A 45 15.32 -18.16 8.48
CA PRO A 45 15.61 -16.80 8.89
C PRO A 45 15.09 -15.81 7.83
N ALA A 46 14.87 -14.58 8.26
CA ALA A 46 14.54 -13.48 7.37
C ALA A 46 15.51 -13.41 6.18
N SER A 47 14.98 -13.13 4.99
CA SER A 47 15.74 -13.13 3.74
C SER A 47 15.66 -11.78 3.02
N VAL A 48 16.65 -11.55 2.17
CA VAL A 48 16.62 -10.47 1.18
C VAL A 48 16.00 -11.01 -0.10
N CYS A 49 14.86 -10.44 -0.51
CA CYS A 49 14.13 -10.86 -1.69
C CYS A 49 14.46 -9.95 -2.88
N PHE A 50 15.12 -10.51 -3.89
CA PHE A 50 15.44 -9.80 -5.12
C PHE A 50 14.30 -9.97 -6.13
N TYR A 51 13.69 -8.87 -6.53
CA TYR A 51 12.73 -8.81 -7.63
C TYR A 51 13.51 -8.67 -8.94
N VAL A 52 13.41 -9.66 -9.82
CA VAL A 52 14.14 -9.70 -11.10
C VAL A 52 13.18 -9.82 -12.26
N ARG A 53 13.49 -9.18 -13.39
CA ARG A 53 12.67 -9.29 -14.61
C ARG A 53 12.68 -10.69 -15.21
N LYS A 54 13.80 -11.42 -15.03
CA LYS A 54 13.92 -12.79 -15.49
C LYS A 54 14.80 -13.59 -14.53
N LYS A 55 14.31 -14.74 -14.07
CA LYS A 55 15.14 -15.69 -13.32
C LYS A 55 16.22 -16.26 -14.22
N ARG A 56 17.47 -16.24 -13.76
CA ARG A 56 18.62 -16.82 -14.47
C ARG A 56 18.98 -18.17 -13.88
N THR A 57 19.44 -19.07 -14.74
CA THR A 57 19.93 -20.38 -14.29
C THR A 57 21.28 -20.26 -13.59
N PRO A 58 21.67 -21.20 -12.71
CA PRO A 58 22.98 -21.19 -12.05
C PRO A 58 24.19 -21.19 -13.00
N ARG A 59 24.01 -21.54 -14.28
CA ARG A 59 25.05 -21.49 -15.31
C ARG A 59 25.47 -20.07 -15.67
N ASP A 60 24.59 -19.07 -15.49
CA ASP A 60 24.88 -17.64 -15.71
C ASP A 60 25.55 -17.03 -14.46
N ARG A 61 26.73 -17.50 -14.05
CA ARG A 61 27.41 -17.12 -12.79
C ARG A 61 27.56 -15.62 -12.59
N GLU A 62 27.79 -14.85 -13.66
CA GLU A 62 27.94 -13.39 -13.55
C GLU A 62 26.63 -12.65 -13.23
N LYS A 63 25.48 -13.24 -13.59
CA LYS A 63 24.14 -12.65 -13.43
C LYS A 63 23.34 -13.31 -12.30
N HIS A 64 23.89 -14.32 -11.66
CA HIS A 64 23.22 -15.08 -10.62
C HIS A 64 23.25 -14.32 -9.28
N ILE A 65 22.11 -14.27 -8.59
CA ILE A 65 22.02 -13.78 -7.21
C ILE A 65 22.61 -14.85 -6.29
N PRO A 66 23.62 -14.51 -5.45
CA PRO A 66 24.22 -15.49 -4.53
C PRO A 66 23.20 -15.95 -3.48
N PRO A 67 23.34 -17.16 -2.92
CA PRO A 67 22.39 -17.70 -1.92
C PRO A 67 22.37 -16.92 -0.62
N THR A 68 23.41 -16.14 -0.34
CA THR A 68 23.50 -15.21 0.79
C THR A 68 24.12 -13.89 0.36
N VAL A 69 23.78 -12.82 1.06
CA VAL A 69 24.39 -11.50 0.89
C VAL A 69 24.97 -10.99 2.19
N LYS A 70 26.19 -10.44 2.09
CA LYS A 70 26.90 -9.79 3.19
C LYS A 70 26.80 -8.28 3.04
N PHE A 71 26.52 -7.59 4.13
CA PHE A 71 26.50 -6.13 4.19
C PHE A 71 26.99 -5.64 5.54
N ARG A 72 27.30 -4.35 5.64
CA ARG A 72 27.81 -3.71 6.87
C ARG A 72 26.88 -2.59 7.27
N LEU A 73 26.58 -2.52 8.56
CA LEU A 73 25.82 -1.44 9.18
C LEU A 73 26.59 -0.84 10.36
N LYS A 74 26.46 0.48 10.54
CA LYS A 74 26.99 1.16 11.70
C LYS A 74 25.95 1.07 12.83
N ARG A 75 26.27 0.33 13.89
CA ARG A 75 25.43 0.21 15.09
C ARG A 75 26.24 0.61 16.32
N ARG A 76 25.72 1.53 17.12
CA ARG A 76 26.39 2.05 18.34
C ARG A 76 27.85 2.48 18.08
N GLY A 77 28.05 3.23 17.00
CA GLY A 77 29.37 3.72 16.60
C GLY A 77 30.29 2.69 15.92
N LYS A 78 29.99 1.40 15.93
CA LYS A 78 30.82 0.33 15.37
C LYS A 78 30.22 -0.25 14.10
N MET A 79 31.09 -0.54 13.10
CA MET A 79 30.68 -1.27 11.89
C MET A 79 30.51 -2.75 12.22
N ARG A 80 29.32 -3.29 11.98
CA ARG A 80 28.99 -4.72 12.13
C ARG A 80 28.67 -5.32 10.77
N GLN A 81 29.15 -6.53 10.55
CA GLN A 81 28.85 -7.32 9.35
C GLN A 81 27.66 -8.23 9.65
N PHE A 82 26.74 -8.28 8.68
CA PHE A 82 25.58 -9.16 8.69
C PHE A 82 25.59 -10.01 7.43
N GLU A 83 24.98 -11.17 7.52
CA GLU A 83 24.78 -12.07 6.39
C GLU A 83 23.33 -12.57 6.40
N LEU A 84 22.61 -12.39 5.30
CA LEU A 84 21.24 -12.85 5.16
C LEU A 84 21.10 -13.77 3.94
N PRO A 85 20.26 -14.79 4.02
CA PRO A 85 19.89 -15.60 2.87
C PRO A 85 19.17 -14.74 1.85
N THR A 86 19.21 -15.18 0.58
CA THR A 86 18.52 -14.51 -0.51
C THR A 86 17.37 -15.35 -1.04
N ASP A 87 16.34 -14.69 -1.51
CA ASP A 87 15.27 -15.26 -2.33
C ASP A 87 15.14 -14.46 -3.63
N VAL A 88 14.62 -15.08 -4.68
CA VAL A 88 14.48 -14.45 -6.00
C VAL A 88 13.05 -14.57 -6.48
N ILE A 89 12.42 -13.43 -6.67
CA ILE A 89 11.05 -13.30 -7.16
C ILE A 89 11.11 -12.79 -8.60
N GLU A 90 10.57 -13.55 -9.54
CA GLU A 90 10.43 -13.08 -10.92
C GLU A 90 9.25 -12.13 -11.04
N VAL A 91 9.53 -10.90 -11.48
CA VAL A 91 8.50 -9.89 -11.71
C VAL A 91 7.81 -10.19 -13.03
N LYS A 92 6.55 -10.54 -12.94
CA LYS A 92 5.66 -10.67 -14.08
C LYS A 92 5.07 -9.29 -14.45
N LYS A 93 4.14 -9.26 -15.39
CA LYS A 93 3.47 -8.01 -15.77
C LYS A 93 2.82 -7.36 -14.55
N LEU A 94 3.28 -6.17 -14.20
CA LEU A 94 2.71 -5.34 -13.15
C LEU A 94 1.46 -4.64 -13.65
N VAL A 95 0.42 -4.64 -12.85
CA VAL A 95 -0.88 -4.05 -13.18
C VAL A 95 -1.39 -3.27 -11.98
N LEU A 96 -1.78 -2.02 -12.20
CA LEU A 96 -2.55 -1.28 -11.23
C LEU A 96 -3.93 -1.93 -11.12
N SER A 97 -4.38 -2.21 -9.91
CA SER A 97 -5.62 -2.98 -9.70
C SER A 97 -6.91 -2.16 -9.83
N GLY A 98 -6.82 -0.90 -10.21
CA GLY A 98 -7.95 -0.01 -10.50
C GLY A 98 -8.08 0.31 -11.99
N VAL A 99 -9.29 0.57 -12.42
CA VAL A 99 -9.55 1.22 -13.71
C VAL A 99 -9.70 2.72 -13.39
N PRO A 100 -9.05 3.63 -14.14
CA PRO A 100 -9.18 5.06 -13.90
C PRO A 100 -10.65 5.47 -13.86
N MET A 101 -11.05 6.21 -12.81
CA MET A 101 -12.36 6.83 -12.80
C MET A 101 -12.42 7.89 -13.90
N SER A 102 -13.31 7.74 -14.86
CA SER A 102 -13.66 8.85 -15.76
C SER A 102 -14.71 9.71 -15.09
N PHE A 103 -14.61 11.04 -15.26
CA PHE A 103 -15.60 11.98 -14.76
C PHE A 103 -16.98 11.81 -15.42
N SER A 104 -17.06 11.13 -16.54
CA SER A 104 -18.27 10.94 -17.35
C SER A 104 -18.68 9.50 -17.58
N GLY A 105 -17.93 8.52 -17.10
CA GLY A 105 -18.30 7.11 -17.26
C GLY A 105 -17.12 6.16 -17.10
N GLY A 106 -17.18 5.24 -16.15
CA GLY A 106 -16.63 3.93 -16.32
C GLY A 106 -15.26 3.61 -15.77
N GLY A 107 -14.87 4.06 -14.59
CA GLY A 107 -13.82 3.43 -13.81
C GLY A 107 -14.34 2.97 -12.43
N SER A 108 -13.80 1.92 -11.85
CA SER A 108 -14.14 1.53 -10.48
C SER A 108 -12.89 1.38 -9.64
N VAL A 109 -12.90 2.00 -8.47
CA VAL A 109 -11.96 1.76 -7.39
C VAL A 109 -12.74 1.42 -6.14
N THR A 110 -12.09 0.72 -5.23
CA THR A 110 -12.64 0.48 -3.91
C THR A 110 -12.29 1.66 -3.00
N GLY A 111 -13.26 2.21 -2.28
CA GLY A 111 -13.00 3.13 -1.19
C GLY A 111 -12.26 2.40 -0.08
N GLY A 112 -11.15 2.98 0.41
CA GLY A 112 -10.30 2.30 1.39
C GLY A 112 -10.67 2.62 2.82
N VAL A 113 -10.67 3.90 3.18
CA VAL A 113 -10.76 4.38 4.57
C VAL A 113 -11.64 5.60 4.68
N LEU A 114 -12.50 5.62 5.68
CA LEU A 114 -13.21 6.81 6.12
C LEU A 114 -12.41 7.51 7.22
N VAL A 115 -12.27 8.81 7.06
CA VAL A 115 -11.64 9.70 8.03
C VAL A 115 -12.59 10.83 8.40
N VAL A 116 -12.40 11.36 9.58
CA VAL A 116 -13.12 12.57 10.04
C VAL A 116 -12.13 13.59 10.56
N TRP A 117 -12.51 14.87 10.46
CA TRP A 117 -11.78 15.97 11.09
C TRP A 117 -12.76 17.09 11.47
N LYS A 118 -12.30 18.01 12.30
CA LYS A 118 -13.08 19.17 12.72
C LYS A 118 -12.37 20.44 12.25
N GLU A 119 -13.07 21.24 11.49
CA GLU A 119 -12.62 22.57 11.06
C GLU A 119 -12.99 23.59 12.16
N PRO A 120 -12.13 24.57 12.48
CA PRO A 120 -12.35 25.50 13.61
C PRO A 120 -13.66 26.26 13.57
N SER A 121 -14.16 26.55 12.37
CA SER A 121 -15.41 27.28 12.15
C SER A 121 -16.67 26.41 12.16
N GLN A 122 -16.53 25.09 12.34
CA GLN A 122 -17.65 24.16 12.21
C GLN A 122 -18.00 23.50 13.55
N THR A 123 -19.28 23.29 13.78
CA THR A 123 -19.80 22.57 14.96
C THR A 123 -19.91 21.06 14.71
N TYR A 124 -19.75 20.61 13.47
CA TYR A 124 -19.87 19.21 13.07
C TYR A 124 -18.57 18.69 12.46
N LEU A 125 -18.43 17.37 12.43
CA LEU A 125 -17.28 16.71 11.81
C LEU A 125 -17.43 16.69 10.29
N THR A 126 -16.35 17.03 9.61
CA THR A 126 -16.21 16.81 8.16
C THR A 126 -15.76 15.37 7.91
N TRP A 127 -16.27 14.77 6.85
CA TRP A 127 -15.99 13.39 6.45
C TRP A 127 -15.16 13.34 5.19
N GLY A 128 -14.17 12.46 5.19
CA GLY A 128 -13.31 12.17 4.05
C GLY A 128 -13.24 10.70 3.72
N LEU A 129 -13.04 10.43 2.44
CA LEU A 129 -12.75 9.11 1.90
C LEU A 129 -11.33 9.13 1.33
N ILE A 130 -10.50 8.20 1.78
CA ILE A 130 -9.17 7.98 1.21
C ILE A 130 -9.22 6.77 0.28
N THR A 131 -8.68 6.93 -0.93
CA THR A 131 -8.48 5.87 -1.93
C THR A 131 -7.16 6.08 -2.66
N VAL A 132 -6.91 5.33 -3.73
CA VAL A 132 -5.69 5.44 -4.52
C VAL A 132 -5.73 6.61 -5.51
N ARG A 133 -4.56 7.23 -5.75
CA ARG A 133 -4.41 8.37 -6.68
C ARG A 133 -4.62 7.96 -8.14
N HIS A 134 -4.07 6.80 -8.56
CA HIS A 134 -4.14 6.36 -9.95
C HIS A 134 -5.57 6.09 -10.45
N ALA A 135 -6.56 6.13 -9.55
CA ALA A 135 -7.99 6.11 -9.89
C ALA A 135 -8.44 7.38 -10.60
N PHE A 136 -7.67 8.46 -10.53
CA PHE A 136 -7.98 9.75 -11.12
C PHE A 136 -7.05 10.04 -12.28
N PRO A 137 -7.56 10.70 -13.36
CA PRO A 137 -6.73 11.05 -14.50
C PRO A 137 -5.59 12.00 -14.08
N ALA A 138 -4.40 11.79 -14.66
CA ALA A 138 -3.23 12.62 -14.39
C ALA A 138 -3.41 14.11 -14.76
N SER A 139 -4.38 14.41 -15.63
CA SER A 139 -4.73 15.77 -16.05
C SER A 139 -5.49 16.59 -15.01
N LEU A 140 -5.86 15.99 -13.86
CA LEU A 140 -6.43 16.73 -12.75
C LEU A 140 -5.34 17.57 -12.07
N SER A 141 -5.22 18.82 -12.52
CA SER A 141 -4.39 19.81 -11.85
C SER A 141 -5.10 20.29 -10.58
N LEU A 142 -4.64 19.83 -9.44
CA LEU A 142 -4.98 20.41 -8.14
C LEU A 142 -3.89 21.45 -7.78
N PRO A 143 -4.26 22.61 -7.20
CA PRO A 143 -5.46 22.90 -6.44
C PRO A 143 -6.60 23.63 -7.21
N GLN A 144 -6.50 23.81 -8.50
CA GLN A 144 -7.40 24.72 -9.21
C GLN A 144 -8.83 24.19 -9.46
N SER A 145 -9.05 22.89 -9.39
CA SER A 145 -10.38 22.32 -9.47
C SER A 145 -10.57 21.21 -8.44
N ARG A 146 -11.19 21.55 -7.34
CA ARG A 146 -11.80 20.57 -6.44
C ARG A 146 -12.90 19.88 -7.25
N ALA A 147 -12.54 18.83 -7.98
CA ALA A 147 -13.45 18.21 -8.91
C ALA A 147 -14.52 17.42 -8.15
N ASN A 148 -15.77 17.66 -8.51
CA ASN A 148 -16.87 16.83 -8.03
C ASN A 148 -16.74 15.44 -8.67
N ILE A 149 -16.74 14.40 -7.85
CA ILE A 149 -16.65 13.02 -8.27
C ILE A 149 -17.91 12.25 -7.88
N ARG A 150 -18.24 11.26 -8.67
CA ARG A 150 -19.29 10.30 -8.35
C ARG A 150 -18.67 8.99 -7.88
N ILE A 151 -19.08 8.54 -6.71
CA ILE A 151 -18.63 7.30 -6.11
C ILE A 151 -19.78 6.31 -6.18
N ALA A 152 -19.54 5.12 -6.71
CA ALA A 152 -20.53 4.07 -6.73
C ALA A 152 -20.66 3.49 -5.30
N GLY A 153 -21.87 3.53 -4.76
CA GLY A 153 -22.23 2.89 -3.50
C GLY A 153 -22.65 1.43 -3.69
N ALA A 154 -23.02 0.79 -2.60
CA ALA A 154 -23.69 -0.51 -2.64
C ALA A 154 -25.09 -0.35 -3.30
N GLY A 155 -25.33 -1.04 -4.40
CA GLY A 155 -26.54 -0.88 -5.20
C GLY A 155 -26.43 0.22 -6.26
N SER A 156 -27.58 0.80 -6.66
CA SER A 156 -27.67 1.86 -7.67
C SER A 156 -27.37 3.26 -7.15
N SER A 157 -27.15 3.40 -5.86
CA SER A 157 -26.89 4.67 -5.20
C SER A 157 -25.55 5.27 -5.63
N ARG A 158 -25.56 6.55 -5.96
CA ARG A 158 -24.35 7.30 -6.32
C ARG A 158 -24.08 8.36 -5.26
N LEU A 159 -22.87 8.34 -4.73
CA LEU A 159 -22.37 9.31 -3.78
C LEU A 159 -21.64 10.41 -4.54
N SER A 160 -21.89 11.66 -4.18
CA SER A 160 -21.11 12.80 -4.67
C SER A 160 -20.07 13.20 -3.65
N GLY A 161 -18.84 13.41 -4.11
CA GLY A 161 -17.74 13.89 -3.29
C GLY A 161 -16.93 14.96 -4.00
N THR A 162 -16.12 15.68 -3.26
CA THR A 162 -15.18 16.66 -3.80
C THR A 162 -13.75 16.15 -3.59
N LEU A 163 -12.99 15.94 -4.66
CA LEU A 163 -11.59 15.59 -4.58
C LEU A 163 -10.82 16.78 -4.01
N LEU A 164 -10.24 16.62 -2.83
CA LEU A 164 -9.51 17.66 -2.13
C LEU A 164 -8.03 17.67 -2.51
N ALA A 165 -7.43 16.50 -2.58
CA ALA A 165 -6.00 16.35 -2.84
C ALA A 165 -5.65 14.99 -3.44
N VAL A 166 -4.49 14.95 -4.10
CA VAL A 166 -3.78 13.74 -4.54
C VAL A 166 -2.33 13.82 -4.09
N SER A 167 -1.72 12.69 -3.77
CA SER A 167 -0.37 12.59 -3.20
C SER A 167 0.74 12.78 -4.26
N SER A 168 0.82 13.94 -4.90
CA SER A 168 1.73 14.18 -6.05
C SER A 168 3.23 14.15 -5.71
N SER A 169 3.62 14.44 -4.46
CA SER A 169 5.02 14.56 -4.03
C SER A 169 5.43 13.61 -2.91
N ALA A 170 4.50 12.89 -2.32
CA ALA A 170 4.71 12.19 -1.05
C ALA A 170 5.16 10.73 -1.19
N ARG A 171 5.57 10.27 -2.38
CA ARG A 171 5.90 8.85 -2.63
C ARG A 171 4.80 7.88 -2.18
N LEU A 172 3.56 8.30 -2.39
CA LEU A 172 2.34 7.57 -2.08
C LEU A 172 1.40 7.56 -3.28
N ASP A 173 0.55 6.58 -3.34
CA ASP A 173 -0.55 6.50 -4.31
C ASP A 173 -1.89 6.70 -3.58
N ALA A 174 -2.16 7.93 -3.16
CA ALA A 174 -3.33 8.25 -2.33
C ALA A 174 -4.08 9.49 -2.83
N SER A 175 -5.39 9.50 -2.57
CA SER A 175 -6.29 10.62 -2.86
C SER A 175 -7.23 10.82 -1.69
N LEU A 176 -7.56 12.07 -1.40
CA LEU A 176 -8.49 12.47 -0.35
C LEU A 176 -9.72 13.14 -0.97
N ILE A 177 -10.90 12.62 -0.63
CA ILE A 177 -12.19 13.06 -1.14
C ILE A 177 -13.05 13.50 0.03
N ARG A 178 -13.58 14.72 0.01
CA ARG A 178 -14.59 15.19 0.95
C ARG A 178 -15.95 14.59 0.58
N VAL A 179 -16.64 14.02 1.54
CA VAL A 179 -17.95 13.38 1.37
C VAL A 179 -18.93 13.84 2.45
N LYS A 180 -20.23 13.67 2.21
CA LYS A 180 -21.26 13.94 3.22
C LYS A 180 -21.62 12.66 3.96
N ARG A 181 -21.68 12.69 5.29
CA ARG A 181 -22.10 11.54 6.10
C ARG A 181 -23.46 10.99 5.68
N PHE A 182 -24.42 11.87 5.42
CA PHE A 182 -25.76 11.48 4.99
C PHE A 182 -25.72 10.63 3.70
N ASP A 183 -24.92 11.07 2.74
CA ASP A 183 -24.80 10.34 1.46
C ASP A 183 -24.14 8.97 1.64
N LEU A 184 -23.16 8.83 2.57
CA LEU A 184 -22.51 7.56 2.92
C LEU A 184 -23.51 6.55 3.50
N VAL A 185 -24.38 7.00 4.40
CA VAL A 185 -25.43 6.18 5.00
C VAL A 185 -26.49 5.81 3.97
N ALA A 186 -26.97 6.78 3.18
CA ALA A 186 -27.97 6.56 2.14
C ALA A 186 -27.47 5.60 1.03
N ALA A 187 -26.16 5.58 0.77
CA ALA A 187 -25.54 4.67 -0.18
C ALA A 187 -25.18 3.28 0.42
N ASN A 188 -25.55 3.00 1.67
CA ASN A 188 -25.18 1.78 2.40
C ASN A 188 -23.67 1.51 2.44
N ILE A 189 -22.87 2.58 2.44
CA ILE A 189 -21.41 2.51 2.55
C ILE A 189 -21.01 2.49 4.01
N MET A 190 -21.79 3.12 4.87
CA MET A 190 -21.52 3.27 6.28
C MET A 190 -22.79 2.95 7.10
N ASP A 191 -22.58 2.28 8.23
CA ASP A 191 -23.65 2.08 9.22
C ASP A 191 -24.03 3.43 9.86
N PRO A 192 -25.33 3.76 9.95
CA PRO A 192 -25.77 5.00 10.61
C PRO A 192 -25.35 5.11 12.07
N THR A 193 -25.12 3.98 12.75
CA THR A 193 -24.64 3.90 14.13
C THR A 193 -23.12 3.97 14.25
N GLN A 194 -22.39 4.03 13.13
CA GLN A 194 -20.93 4.07 13.11
C GLN A 194 -20.40 5.23 13.96
N GLY A 195 -19.67 4.88 15.01
CA GLY A 195 -19.00 5.85 15.89
C GLY A 195 -17.87 6.61 15.17
N THR A 196 -17.51 7.75 15.76
CA THR A 196 -16.39 8.59 15.30
C THR A 196 -15.12 8.37 16.12
N ASN A 197 -15.09 7.34 16.97
CA ASN A 197 -13.88 6.97 17.71
C ASN A 197 -12.81 6.50 16.74
N GLY A 198 -11.59 6.98 16.94
CA GLY A 198 -10.45 6.59 16.08
C GLY A 198 -10.17 5.10 16.16
N LEU A 199 -9.91 4.48 15.02
CA LEU A 199 -9.47 3.10 14.93
C LEU A 199 -7.94 3.04 14.86
N ALA A 200 -7.37 1.96 15.39
CA ALA A 200 -5.94 1.75 15.35
C ALA A 200 -5.44 1.50 13.92
N VAL A 201 -4.27 2.06 13.62
CA VAL A 201 -3.52 1.83 12.38
C VAL A 201 -2.20 1.17 12.74
N ARG A 202 -1.80 0.17 11.96
CA ARG A 202 -0.53 -0.52 12.13
C ARG A 202 0.61 0.38 11.67
N THR A 203 1.64 0.51 12.49
CA THR A 203 2.82 1.31 12.12
C THR A 203 3.66 0.62 11.05
N VAL A 204 4.49 1.38 10.34
CA VAL A 204 5.43 0.83 9.35
C VAL A 204 6.33 -0.23 9.99
N ASP A 205 6.77 -0.01 11.23
CA ASP A 205 7.57 -1.00 11.96
C ASP A 205 6.83 -2.31 12.20
N GLN A 206 5.54 -2.24 12.50
CA GLN A 206 4.70 -3.42 12.68
C GLN A 206 4.41 -4.16 11.37
N LEU A 207 4.38 -3.47 10.21
CA LEU A 207 4.18 -4.10 8.90
C LEU A 207 5.31 -5.05 8.48
N ARG A 208 6.47 -4.95 9.13
CA ARG A 208 7.63 -5.79 8.88
C ARG A 208 7.56 -7.14 9.60
N ASP A 209 6.67 -7.25 10.57
CA ASP A 209 6.48 -8.46 11.34
C ASP A 209 5.69 -9.49 10.51
N ASP A 210 6.18 -10.73 10.50
CA ASP A 210 5.76 -11.82 9.62
C ASP A 210 4.38 -12.39 10.00
N GLU A 211 3.35 -11.58 10.01
CA GLU A 211 2.03 -12.03 10.41
C GLU A 211 1.13 -12.32 9.20
N GLU A 212 0.29 -13.32 9.36
CA GLU A 212 -0.78 -13.60 8.42
C GLU A 212 -1.67 -12.35 8.28
N ALA A 213 -1.86 -11.93 7.05
CA ALA A 213 -2.70 -10.80 6.75
C ALA A 213 -4.02 -11.27 6.15
N SER A 214 -5.09 -10.63 6.56
CA SER A 214 -6.38 -10.73 5.89
C SER A 214 -6.73 -9.39 5.27
N GLY A 215 -7.24 -9.40 4.07
CA GLY A 215 -7.70 -8.19 3.41
C GLY A 215 -9.14 -8.32 3.00
N LEU A 216 -9.90 -7.24 3.20
CA LEU A 216 -11.16 -7.10 2.49
C LEU A 216 -10.84 -6.83 1.04
N THR A 217 -11.12 -7.79 0.19
CA THR A 217 -11.13 -7.57 -1.25
C THR A 217 -12.57 -7.37 -1.66
N ARG A 218 -13.01 -6.14 -1.82
CA ARG A 218 -14.28 -5.90 -2.51
C ARG A 218 -14.07 -6.08 -4.02
N PRO A 219 -14.99 -6.69 -4.75
CA PRO A 219 -16.39 -6.31 -4.85
C PRO A 219 -17.42 -7.21 -4.15
N ARG A 220 -17.03 -8.17 -3.35
CA ARG A 220 -17.99 -9.16 -2.81
C ARG A 220 -18.10 -9.25 -1.29
N ASN A 221 -17.67 -8.24 -0.53
CA ASN A 221 -17.74 -8.23 0.95
C ASN A 221 -17.12 -9.45 1.66
N THR A 222 -16.23 -10.18 1.03
CA THR A 222 -15.59 -11.35 1.62
C THR A 222 -14.18 -11.00 2.05
N ASP A 223 -13.89 -11.19 3.33
CA ASP A 223 -12.51 -11.20 3.82
C ASP A 223 -11.77 -12.36 3.15
N ARG A 224 -10.67 -12.06 2.49
CA ARG A 224 -9.80 -13.08 1.91
C ARG A 224 -8.50 -13.11 2.68
N GLN A 225 -8.07 -14.30 3.04
CA GLN A 225 -6.78 -14.50 3.67
C GLN A 225 -5.67 -14.48 2.63
N PHE A 226 -4.58 -13.84 2.96
CA PHE A 226 -3.35 -13.83 2.18
C PHE A 226 -2.16 -13.77 3.11
N THR A 227 -0.98 -14.09 2.59
CA THR A 227 0.25 -14.11 3.38
C THR A 227 1.12 -12.93 2.96
N VAL A 228 1.57 -12.13 3.90
CA VAL A 228 2.61 -11.12 3.65
C VAL A 228 3.89 -11.83 3.27
N ARG A 229 4.43 -11.50 2.11
CA ARG A 229 5.63 -12.13 1.55
C ARG A 229 6.88 -11.30 1.80
N THR A 230 6.79 -10.01 1.58
CA THR A 230 7.92 -9.10 1.78
C THR A 230 7.45 -7.71 2.17
N PHE A 231 8.33 -6.99 2.85
CA PHE A 231 8.28 -5.56 3.02
C PHE A 231 9.33 -4.91 2.11
N ILE A 232 8.91 -3.90 1.33
CA ILE A 232 9.77 -3.16 0.41
C ILE A 232 9.85 -1.71 0.91
N PRO A 233 10.98 -1.30 1.52
CA PRO A 233 11.11 0.04 2.11
C PRO A 233 10.91 1.18 1.10
N VAL A 234 11.40 1.00 -0.13
CA VAL A 234 11.25 1.93 -1.26
C VAL A 234 10.95 1.10 -2.49
N CYS A 235 9.72 1.14 -2.98
CA CYS A 235 9.25 0.32 -4.10
C CYS A 235 9.39 1.07 -5.43
N HIS A 236 10.22 0.55 -6.32
CA HIS A 236 10.44 1.04 -7.68
C HIS A 236 9.67 0.23 -8.74
N LEU A 237 9.02 -0.87 -8.35
CA LEU A 237 8.34 -1.76 -9.30
C LEU A 237 7.32 -1.03 -10.18
N PHE A 238 6.62 -0.06 -9.64
CA PHE A 238 5.56 0.70 -10.31
C PHE A 238 6.00 2.11 -10.73
N GLU A 239 7.31 2.42 -10.71
CA GLU A 239 7.85 3.76 -10.93
C GLU A 239 7.36 4.41 -12.24
N GLN A 240 7.27 3.62 -13.32
CA GLN A 240 6.82 4.12 -14.63
C GLN A 240 5.31 4.40 -14.68
N GLN A 241 4.53 3.85 -13.75
CA GLN A 241 3.06 3.95 -13.76
C GLN A 241 2.56 5.01 -12.78
N ILE A 242 3.08 5.00 -11.56
CA ILE A 242 2.59 5.85 -10.46
C ILE A 242 3.73 6.50 -9.66
N GLY A 243 4.98 6.27 -10.03
CA GLY A 243 6.15 6.75 -9.29
C GLY A 243 6.63 5.75 -8.23
N VAL A 244 7.60 6.20 -7.45
CA VAL A 244 8.18 5.42 -6.34
C VAL A 244 7.25 5.50 -5.14
N ILE A 245 6.97 4.34 -4.52
CA ILE A 245 6.09 4.23 -3.35
C ILE A 245 6.90 3.78 -2.14
N ASP A 246 6.72 4.44 -1.00
CA ASP A 246 7.40 4.09 0.25
C ASP A 246 6.62 3.05 1.05
N SER A 247 7.36 2.20 1.77
CA SER A 247 6.84 1.23 2.76
C SER A 247 5.71 0.34 2.23
N VAL A 248 6.04 -0.43 1.21
CA VAL A 248 5.12 -1.32 0.51
C VAL A 248 5.18 -2.74 1.08
N VAL A 249 4.01 -3.32 1.28
CA VAL A 249 3.82 -4.72 1.61
C VAL A 249 3.46 -5.49 0.34
N HIS A 250 4.21 -6.54 0.05
CA HIS A 250 3.90 -7.50 -1.00
C HIS A 250 3.25 -8.73 -0.38
N ALA A 251 2.08 -9.09 -0.86
CA ALA A 251 1.29 -10.20 -0.35
C ALA A 251 0.97 -11.22 -1.44
N HIS A 252 0.80 -12.47 -1.01
CA HIS A 252 0.45 -13.60 -1.87
C HIS A 252 -0.85 -14.25 -1.39
N TYR A 253 -1.82 -14.44 -2.29
CA TYR A 253 -3.03 -15.21 -2.00
C TYR A 253 -2.79 -16.70 -2.08
N ALA A 254 -3.49 -17.45 -1.22
CA ALA A 254 -3.55 -18.90 -1.32
C ALA A 254 -4.06 -19.36 -2.71
N ALA A 255 -3.76 -20.59 -3.06
CA ALA A 255 -4.19 -21.18 -4.32
C ALA A 255 -5.71 -21.01 -4.51
N ASN A 256 -6.26 -20.62 -5.56
CA ASN A 256 -7.67 -20.36 -5.89
C ASN A 256 -8.23 -18.98 -5.55
N GLN A 257 -7.41 -18.05 -5.03
CA GLN A 257 -7.83 -16.66 -4.82
C GLN A 257 -6.96 -15.73 -5.66
N THR A 258 -7.56 -14.68 -6.21
CA THR A 258 -6.86 -13.68 -7.02
C THR A 258 -7.29 -12.28 -6.63
N PHE A 259 -6.37 -11.31 -6.74
CA PHE A 259 -6.74 -9.91 -6.74
C PHE A 259 -7.54 -9.62 -8.02
N SER A 260 -8.71 -9.05 -7.89
CA SER A 260 -9.52 -8.67 -9.05
C SER A 260 -9.25 -7.23 -9.46
N SER A 261 -9.52 -6.91 -10.71
CA SER A 261 -9.60 -5.53 -11.19
C SER A 261 -10.64 -4.75 -10.35
N GLY A 262 -10.34 -3.51 -9.99
CA GLY A 262 -11.19 -2.68 -9.13
C GLY A 262 -10.93 -2.82 -7.62
N THR A 263 -9.98 -3.65 -7.19
CA THR A 263 -9.61 -3.79 -5.77
C THR A 263 -8.61 -2.73 -5.27
N SER A 264 -8.12 -1.85 -6.15
CA SER A 264 -7.32 -0.69 -5.72
C SER A 264 -8.11 0.15 -4.73
N GLY A 265 -7.45 0.59 -3.67
CA GLY A 265 -8.08 1.26 -2.54
C GLY A 265 -8.54 0.31 -1.42
N SER A 266 -8.61 -1.00 -1.66
CA SER A 266 -8.97 -1.97 -0.62
C SER A 266 -8.04 -1.91 0.57
N LEU A 267 -8.63 -1.90 1.75
CA LEU A 267 -7.90 -1.91 3.00
C LEU A 267 -7.48 -3.32 3.40
N TRP A 268 -6.21 -3.50 3.73
CA TRP A 268 -5.68 -4.72 4.29
C TRP A 268 -5.56 -4.63 5.81
N ARG A 269 -6.01 -5.68 6.49
CA ARG A 269 -5.74 -5.89 7.91
C ARG A 269 -4.60 -6.89 8.06
N ILE A 270 -3.63 -6.53 8.85
CA ILE A 270 -2.50 -7.36 9.21
C ILE A 270 -2.62 -7.61 10.70
N ALA A 271 -2.73 -8.87 11.14
CA ALA A 271 -3.08 -9.25 12.50
C ALA A 271 -4.31 -8.48 13.05
N ASN A 272 -5.38 -8.41 12.25
CA ASN A 272 -6.65 -7.76 12.57
C ASN A 272 -6.61 -6.23 12.75
N ILE A 273 -5.48 -5.59 12.57
CA ILE A 273 -5.32 -4.13 12.60
C ILE A 273 -5.16 -3.61 11.17
N SER A 274 -5.78 -2.48 10.85
CA SER A 274 -5.66 -1.83 9.54
C SER A 274 -4.21 -1.44 9.26
N GLY A 275 -3.62 -1.93 8.18
CA GLY A 275 -2.17 -1.79 7.93
C GLY A 275 -1.79 -1.24 6.57
N ALA A 276 -2.50 -1.59 5.51
CA ALA A 276 -2.12 -1.17 4.16
C ALA A 276 -3.33 -0.93 3.25
N ILE A 277 -3.11 -0.11 2.21
CA ILE A 277 -4.08 0.14 1.12
C ILE A 277 -3.50 -0.46 -0.15
N GLN A 278 -4.25 -1.35 -0.79
CA GLN A 278 -3.85 -2.01 -2.04
C GLN A 278 -3.80 -1.01 -3.20
N PHE A 279 -2.75 -1.07 -4.01
CA PHE A 279 -2.63 -0.26 -5.22
C PHE A 279 -2.30 -1.05 -6.50
N GLY A 280 -1.76 -2.25 -6.38
CA GLY A 280 -1.34 -3.01 -7.55
C GLY A 280 -1.23 -4.51 -7.34
N GLY A 281 -0.89 -5.23 -8.40
CA GLY A 281 -0.66 -6.67 -8.39
C GLY A 281 0.20 -7.14 -9.56
N MET A 282 0.53 -8.43 -9.59
CA MET A 282 1.23 -9.09 -10.70
C MET A 282 0.32 -10.07 -11.46
N SER A 283 0.26 -9.92 -12.79
CA SER A 283 -0.38 -10.87 -13.73
C SER A 283 0.47 -12.15 -13.91
N PRO A 284 -0.07 -13.31 -14.37
CA PRO A 284 -1.37 -13.43 -15.02
C PRO A 284 -2.54 -13.75 -14.08
N ALA A 285 -2.32 -14.21 -12.87
CA ALA A 285 -3.41 -14.70 -12.03
C ALA A 285 -3.76 -13.77 -10.86
N PHE A 286 -3.19 -12.55 -10.82
CA PHE A 286 -3.40 -11.58 -9.73
C PHE A 286 -3.29 -12.21 -8.33
N ARG A 287 -2.42 -13.22 -8.18
CA ARG A 287 -2.16 -13.86 -6.89
C ARG A 287 -1.24 -13.06 -5.99
N GLU A 288 -0.54 -12.11 -6.56
CA GLU A 288 0.41 -11.23 -5.90
C GLU A 288 -0.17 -9.83 -5.87
N GLY A 289 -0.24 -9.23 -4.68
CA GLY A 289 -0.74 -7.87 -4.48
C GLY A 289 0.26 -7.00 -3.77
N PHE A 290 0.15 -5.69 -3.99
CA PHE A 290 0.99 -4.68 -3.36
C PHE A 290 0.10 -3.65 -2.65
N GLY A 291 0.38 -3.41 -1.37
CA GLY A 291 -0.27 -2.40 -0.55
C GLY A 291 0.74 -1.44 0.03
N GLN A 292 0.40 -0.16 0.04
CA GLN A 292 1.19 0.88 0.70
C GLN A 292 0.77 1.03 2.16
N SER A 293 1.70 1.48 3.01
CA SER A 293 1.43 1.71 4.43
C SER A 293 0.26 2.67 4.67
N LEU A 294 -0.73 2.22 5.42
CA LEU A 294 -1.85 3.08 5.83
C LEU A 294 -1.38 4.20 6.78
N GLU A 295 -0.40 3.95 7.65
CA GLU A 295 0.15 4.97 8.54
C GLU A 295 0.67 6.18 7.75
N LEU A 296 1.46 5.94 6.69
CA LEU A 296 2.00 7.01 5.85
C LEU A 296 0.89 7.74 5.08
N VAL A 297 -0.10 7.00 4.60
CA VAL A 297 -1.26 7.59 3.93
C VAL A 297 -2.08 8.46 4.88
N MET A 298 -2.28 8.02 6.13
CA MET A 298 -2.99 8.79 7.15
C MET A 298 -2.20 10.04 7.57
N ALA A 299 -0.88 9.94 7.72
CA ALA A 299 -0.02 11.09 8.02
C ALA A 299 -0.11 12.15 6.91
N TRP A 300 0.01 11.73 5.64
CA TRP A 300 -0.17 12.61 4.49
C TRP A 300 -1.57 13.25 4.46
N ALA A 301 -2.62 12.49 4.71
CA ALA A 301 -3.98 13.01 4.69
C ALA A 301 -4.23 14.02 5.81
N LYS A 302 -3.69 13.77 7.02
CA LYS A 302 -3.77 14.70 8.15
C LYS A 302 -3.07 16.02 7.82
N GLU A 303 -1.83 15.97 7.35
CA GLU A 303 -1.07 17.16 6.94
C GLU A 303 -1.81 17.94 5.85
N THR A 304 -2.32 17.25 4.84
CA THR A 304 -3.10 17.86 3.75
C THR A 304 -4.36 18.57 4.25
N VAL A 305 -5.08 17.96 5.17
CA VAL A 305 -6.31 18.56 5.74
C VAL A 305 -5.96 19.75 6.62
N ASP A 306 -4.87 19.67 7.38
CA ASP A 306 -4.40 20.78 8.21
C ASP A 306 -3.98 21.98 7.36
N ASP A 307 -3.22 21.77 6.30
CA ASP A 307 -2.80 22.80 5.34
C ASP A 307 -4.02 23.46 4.64
N LEU A 308 -5.07 22.71 4.35
CA LEU A 308 -6.24 23.21 3.62
C LEU A 308 -7.23 23.94 4.53
N PHE A 309 -7.38 23.55 5.79
CA PHE A 309 -8.48 23.97 6.65
C PHE A 309 -8.06 24.43 8.04
N GLY A 310 -6.80 24.21 8.46
CA GLY A 310 -6.32 24.53 9.81
C GLY A 310 -7.12 23.78 10.88
N ILE A 311 -7.10 22.45 10.86
CA ILE A 311 -7.98 21.63 11.71
C ILE A 311 -7.67 21.74 13.20
N GLU A 312 -8.67 21.46 14.05
CA GLU A 312 -8.45 21.37 15.49
C GLU A 312 -7.44 20.25 15.81
N PRO A 313 -6.53 20.48 16.77
CA PRO A 313 -5.57 19.46 17.21
C PRO A 313 -6.27 18.15 17.57
N ASP A 314 -5.70 17.02 17.16
CA ASP A 314 -6.19 15.66 17.42
C ASP A 314 -7.62 15.33 16.91
N SER A 315 -8.19 16.22 16.09
CA SER A 315 -9.53 15.98 15.52
C SER A 315 -9.51 15.02 14.32
N PHE A 316 -8.37 14.87 13.63
CA PHE A 316 -8.25 13.97 12.48
C PHE A 316 -8.17 12.50 12.93
N ARG A 317 -9.12 11.69 12.49
CA ARG A 317 -9.24 10.28 12.92
C ARG A 317 -9.65 9.38 11.76
N TYR A 318 -9.09 8.17 11.75
CA TYR A 318 -9.60 7.06 10.96
C TYR A 318 -10.77 6.41 11.70
N VAL A 319 -11.94 6.33 11.10
CA VAL A 319 -13.15 5.91 11.81
C VAL A 319 -13.84 4.68 11.23
N ALA A 320 -13.63 4.38 9.96
CA ALA A 320 -14.22 3.21 9.35
C ALA A 320 -13.43 2.77 8.11
N ARG A 321 -13.66 1.53 7.72
CA ARG A 321 -13.27 0.95 6.43
C ARG A 321 -14.48 0.86 5.52
N ILE A 322 -14.26 1.01 4.23
CA ILE A 322 -15.27 0.81 3.20
C ILE A 322 -14.92 -0.40 2.35
#